data_345fc948b0927725801c4a747e75093f
#
_entry.id   345fc948b0927725801c4a747e75093f
#
_cell.length_a   1.000
_cell.length_b   1.000
_cell.length_c   1.000
_cell.angle_alpha   90.00
_cell.angle_beta   90.00
_cell.angle_gamma   90.00
#
_symmetry.space_group_name_H-M   'P 1'
#
loop_
_entity.id
_entity.type
_entity.pdbx_description
1 polymer ?
#
loop_
_entity_poly.entity_id
_entity_poly.type
_entity_poly.pdbx_seq_one_letter_code
_entity_poly.pdbx_strand_id
1 'polypeptide(L)'
;MAQFTSDGLALAYDEFGPADGRKAIVLVHGFSSNRYENWKRMGWYDAIAGKGLRGFALDCRGHGESAKPHDPARYDREAMAKDVFTLMDHAGVERAHLLGFSMGAHIALTAAMNDGGRIDHLVVAGVGGKIFEPGREPDSMAKAMEAASPDEIGDPMLKSFRHFADEQKEDRLALAACSRGPRSTLTRDALLAIRRPTLVIAGARDQLAGPPQGLADAIPGAKAVVIPGCDHFSMIAHGLFKASVFDFFDGWLE
;
A
#
# COMPACT_ATOMS: atom_id res chain seq x y z
N MET A 1 11.03 -3.08 18.29
CA MET A 1 10.27 -3.62 17.15
C MET A 1 9.05 -4.32 17.74
N ALA A 2 7.86 -3.90 17.33
CA ALA A 2 6.63 -4.57 17.73
C ALA A 2 6.23 -5.59 16.64
N GLN A 3 5.59 -6.69 17.07
CA GLN A 3 5.10 -7.72 16.18
C GLN A 3 3.72 -8.21 16.65
N PHE A 4 2.93 -8.68 15.72
CA PHE A 4 1.67 -9.38 15.98
C PHE A 4 1.61 -10.65 15.12
N THR A 5 0.69 -11.54 15.44
CA THR A 5 0.51 -12.78 14.69
C THR A 5 -0.75 -12.68 13.84
N SER A 6 -0.62 -12.91 12.54
CA SER A 6 -1.73 -13.02 11.59
C SER A 6 -1.53 -14.27 10.73
N ASP A 7 -2.55 -15.12 10.65
CA ASP A 7 -2.52 -16.37 9.86
C ASP A 7 -1.27 -17.24 10.14
N GLY A 8 -0.84 -17.28 11.42
CA GLY A 8 0.35 -18.01 11.87
C GLY A 8 1.70 -17.37 11.47
N LEU A 9 1.69 -16.16 10.89
CA LEU A 9 2.89 -15.39 10.53
C LEU A 9 3.14 -14.29 11.56
N ALA A 10 4.40 -14.10 11.98
CA ALA A 10 4.82 -12.95 12.77
C ALA A 10 5.01 -11.76 11.81
N LEU A 11 4.22 -10.71 11.99
CA LEU A 11 4.27 -9.50 11.18
C LEU A 11 4.74 -8.33 12.01
N ALA A 12 5.70 -7.56 11.48
CA ALA A 12 6.30 -6.41 12.14
C ALA A 12 5.52 -5.13 11.85
N TYR A 13 5.46 -4.25 12.84
CA TYR A 13 4.89 -2.91 12.67
C TYR A 13 5.58 -1.89 13.55
N ASP A 14 5.43 -0.61 13.19
CA ASP A 14 5.75 0.50 14.07
C ASP A 14 4.44 1.18 14.52
N GLU A 15 4.40 1.58 15.78
CA GLU A 15 3.41 2.50 16.33
C GLU A 15 4.09 3.85 16.57
N PHE A 16 3.42 4.94 16.24
CA PHE A 16 3.94 6.30 16.37
C PHE A 16 2.81 7.33 16.56
N GLY A 17 3.19 8.55 16.93
CA GLY A 17 2.23 9.58 17.32
C GLY A 17 1.70 9.41 18.75
N PRO A 18 0.70 10.22 19.16
CA PRO A 18 0.17 10.18 20.52
C PRO A 18 -0.64 8.90 20.76
N ALA A 19 -0.35 8.18 21.86
CA ALA A 19 -1.04 6.93 22.20
C ALA A 19 -2.55 7.14 22.51
N ASP A 20 -2.91 8.33 22.96
CA ASP A 20 -4.28 8.78 23.22
C ASP A 20 -4.91 9.52 22.04
N GLY A 21 -4.31 9.45 20.85
CA GLY A 21 -4.83 10.06 19.62
C GLY A 21 -6.28 9.62 19.35
N ARG A 22 -7.15 10.60 19.13
CA ARG A 22 -8.60 10.37 18.95
C ARG A 22 -8.94 9.58 17.69
N LYS A 23 -8.05 9.60 16.70
CA LYS A 23 -8.17 8.87 15.43
C LYS A 23 -6.88 8.13 15.14
N ALA A 24 -7.02 6.97 14.53
CA ALA A 24 -5.88 6.16 14.10
C ALA A 24 -5.72 6.16 12.57
N ILE A 25 -4.51 5.87 12.11
CA ILE A 25 -4.22 5.62 10.70
C ILE A 25 -3.32 4.38 10.57
N VAL A 26 -3.65 3.51 9.60
CA VAL A 26 -2.81 2.38 9.20
C VAL A 26 -2.19 2.66 7.84
N LEU A 27 -0.88 2.46 7.74
CA LEU A 27 -0.07 2.66 6.53
C LEU A 27 0.39 1.32 5.97
N VAL A 28 0.12 1.07 4.68
CA VAL A 28 0.50 -0.15 3.96
C VAL A 28 1.38 0.19 2.76
N HIS A 29 2.62 -0.26 2.78
CA HIS A 29 3.66 0.08 1.81
C HIS A 29 3.55 -0.64 0.46
N GLY A 30 4.33 -0.20 -0.52
CA GLY A 30 4.44 -0.79 -1.85
C GLY A 30 5.31 -2.04 -1.91
N PHE A 31 5.24 -2.77 -3.05
CA PHE A 31 6.07 -3.94 -3.33
C PHE A 31 7.56 -3.60 -3.26
N SER A 32 8.37 -4.53 -2.78
CA SER A 32 9.83 -4.44 -2.55
C SER A 32 10.27 -3.33 -1.59
N SER A 33 9.34 -2.69 -0.90
CA SER A 33 9.57 -1.67 0.12
C SER A 33 9.25 -2.23 1.52
N ASN A 34 9.29 -1.36 2.52
CA ASN A 34 8.92 -1.67 3.89
C ASN A 34 8.42 -0.40 4.60
N ARG A 35 7.97 -0.53 5.87
CA ARG A 35 7.43 0.57 6.66
C ARG A 35 8.41 1.73 6.87
N TYR A 36 9.71 1.40 6.96
CA TYR A 36 10.76 2.41 7.13
C TYR A 36 10.95 3.23 5.86
N GLU A 37 11.21 2.55 4.72
CA GLU A 37 11.52 3.20 3.45
C GLU A 37 10.33 3.96 2.88
N ASN A 38 9.15 3.36 2.92
CA ASN A 38 7.97 3.98 2.32
C ASN A 38 7.43 5.15 3.17
N TRP A 39 7.52 5.06 4.50
CA TRP A 39 6.82 5.98 5.39
C TRP A 39 7.73 6.77 6.31
N LYS A 40 8.53 6.08 7.16
CA LYS A 40 9.34 6.75 8.17
C LYS A 40 10.40 7.67 7.56
N ARG A 41 11.20 7.13 6.63
CA ARG A 41 12.26 7.90 5.93
C ARG A 41 11.69 9.05 5.11
N MET A 42 10.47 8.92 4.62
CA MET A 42 9.77 9.95 3.85
C MET A 42 9.05 10.99 4.73
N GLY A 43 9.24 10.94 6.06
CA GLY A 43 8.70 11.93 7.00
C GLY A 43 7.18 11.83 7.23
N TRP A 44 6.57 10.66 6.98
CA TRP A 44 5.15 10.47 7.22
C TRP A 44 4.81 10.32 8.69
N TYR A 45 5.70 9.68 9.50
CA TYR A 45 5.46 9.50 10.93
C TYR A 45 5.33 10.85 11.64
N ASP A 46 6.26 11.77 11.38
CA ASP A 46 6.25 13.10 11.98
C ASP A 46 5.05 13.94 11.51
N ALA A 47 4.70 13.83 10.23
CA ALA A 47 3.57 14.54 9.66
C ALA A 47 2.23 14.06 10.29
N ILE A 48 2.05 12.74 10.47
CA ILE A 48 0.87 12.14 11.09
C ILE A 48 0.81 12.47 12.58
N ALA A 49 1.94 12.33 13.30
CA ALA A 49 2.04 12.69 14.71
C ALA A 49 1.72 14.18 14.94
N GLY A 50 2.21 15.06 14.05
CA GLY A 50 1.92 16.50 14.08
C GLY A 50 0.45 16.86 13.89
N LYS A 51 -0.34 15.96 13.29
CA LYS A 51 -1.82 16.07 13.18
C LYS A 51 -2.57 15.45 14.38
N GLY A 52 -1.85 14.94 15.38
CA GLY A 52 -2.45 14.31 16.55
C GLY A 52 -3.07 12.93 16.27
N LEU A 53 -2.69 12.28 15.17
CA LEU A 53 -3.14 10.95 14.82
C LEU A 53 -2.23 9.89 15.43
N ARG A 54 -2.81 8.78 15.92
CA ARG A 54 -2.08 7.57 16.31
C ARG A 54 -1.82 6.74 15.05
N GLY A 55 -0.57 6.51 14.70
CA GLY A 55 -0.17 5.87 13.45
C GLY A 55 0.36 4.46 13.65
N PHE A 56 0.06 3.59 12.69
CA PHE A 56 0.57 2.23 12.59
C PHE A 56 1.09 2.01 11.17
N ALA A 57 2.33 1.58 11.04
CA ALA A 57 2.90 1.23 9.74
C ALA A 57 3.28 -0.26 9.76
N LEU A 58 2.67 -1.03 8.86
CA LEU A 58 2.84 -2.48 8.73
C LEU A 58 3.98 -2.79 7.76
N ASP A 59 4.84 -3.75 8.08
CA ASP A 59 5.57 -4.51 7.06
C ASP A 59 4.67 -5.65 6.57
N CYS A 60 4.31 -5.62 5.31
CA CYS A 60 3.53 -6.70 4.70
C CYS A 60 4.30 -8.03 4.80
N ARG A 61 3.58 -9.16 4.84
CA ARG A 61 4.21 -10.47 4.73
C ARG A 61 5.17 -10.51 3.52
N GLY A 62 6.34 -11.12 3.67
CA GLY A 62 7.40 -11.16 2.65
C GLY A 62 8.31 -9.94 2.58
N HIS A 63 8.07 -8.88 3.37
CA HIS A 63 8.78 -7.62 3.30
C HIS A 63 9.33 -7.20 4.67
N GLY A 64 10.36 -6.34 4.65
CA GLY A 64 10.92 -5.71 5.83
C GLY A 64 11.31 -6.71 6.91
N GLU A 65 10.75 -6.56 8.10
CA GLU A 65 11.04 -7.42 9.26
C GLU A 65 9.92 -8.44 9.54
N SER A 66 8.90 -8.52 8.67
CA SER A 66 7.84 -9.53 8.74
C SER A 66 8.30 -10.89 8.23
N ALA A 67 7.55 -11.95 8.59
CA ALA A 67 7.78 -13.30 8.11
C ALA A 67 7.83 -13.35 6.57
N LYS A 68 8.74 -14.17 6.04
CA LYS A 68 9.08 -14.25 4.61
C LYS A 68 8.85 -15.66 4.04
N PRO A 69 7.59 -16.15 3.99
CA PRO A 69 7.31 -17.44 3.37
C PRO A 69 7.65 -17.41 1.88
N HIS A 70 8.22 -18.51 1.36
CA HIS A 70 8.50 -18.66 -0.07
C HIS A 70 7.36 -19.38 -0.82
N ASP A 71 6.28 -19.69 -0.16
CA ASP A 71 5.07 -20.27 -0.75
C ASP A 71 4.13 -19.18 -1.27
N PRO A 72 3.85 -19.09 -2.58
CA PRO A 72 2.93 -18.11 -3.15
C PRO A 72 1.52 -18.13 -2.53
N ALA A 73 1.03 -19.29 -2.08
CA ALA A 73 -0.28 -19.40 -1.46
C ALA A 73 -0.42 -18.56 -0.17
N ARG A 74 0.70 -18.21 0.48
CA ARG A 74 0.72 -17.35 1.67
C ARG A 74 0.50 -15.87 1.37
N TYR A 75 0.46 -15.48 0.10
CA TYR A 75 0.33 -14.10 -0.36
C TYR A 75 -1.01 -13.82 -1.03
N ASP A 76 -2.03 -14.57 -0.64
CA ASP A 76 -3.40 -14.27 -1.05
C ASP A 76 -3.76 -12.84 -0.66
N ARG A 77 -4.35 -12.09 -1.60
CA ARG A 77 -4.67 -10.67 -1.39
C ARG A 77 -5.68 -10.46 -0.26
N GLU A 78 -6.64 -11.36 -0.12
CA GLU A 78 -7.63 -11.33 0.97
C GLU A 78 -6.95 -11.58 2.33
N ALA A 79 -6.01 -12.50 2.39
CA ALA A 79 -5.22 -12.75 3.59
C ALA A 79 -4.38 -11.52 3.97
N MET A 80 -3.75 -10.86 2.99
CA MET A 80 -2.99 -9.62 3.23
C MET A 80 -3.90 -8.45 3.66
N ALA A 81 -5.11 -8.35 3.14
CA ALA A 81 -6.10 -7.38 3.59
C ALA A 81 -6.55 -7.66 5.04
N LYS A 82 -6.71 -8.92 5.42
CA LYS A 82 -7.01 -9.34 6.79
C LYS A 82 -5.89 -9.00 7.77
N ASP A 83 -4.62 -8.99 7.33
CA ASP A 83 -3.50 -8.59 8.19
C ASP A 83 -3.67 -7.16 8.73
N VAL A 84 -4.27 -6.25 7.92
CA VAL A 84 -4.56 -4.88 8.34
C VAL A 84 -5.54 -4.86 9.52
N PHE A 85 -6.63 -5.62 9.44
CA PHE A 85 -7.61 -5.69 10.52
C PHE A 85 -7.06 -6.43 11.74
N THR A 86 -6.24 -7.46 11.54
CA THR A 86 -5.59 -8.18 12.64
C THR A 86 -4.61 -7.27 13.40
N LEU A 87 -3.89 -6.38 12.69
CA LEU A 87 -3.08 -5.33 13.32
C LEU A 87 -3.95 -4.37 14.14
N MET A 88 -5.08 -3.93 13.60
CA MET A 88 -6.01 -3.06 14.32
C MET A 88 -6.54 -3.72 15.58
N ASP A 89 -6.92 -5.01 15.51
CA ASP A 89 -7.38 -5.78 16.67
C ASP A 89 -6.28 -5.90 17.73
N HIS A 90 -5.05 -6.23 17.31
CA HIS A 90 -3.90 -6.32 18.19
C HIS A 90 -3.58 -4.99 18.89
N ALA A 91 -3.73 -3.88 18.19
CA ALA A 91 -3.48 -2.53 18.70
C ALA A 91 -4.67 -1.94 19.49
N GLY A 92 -5.79 -2.66 19.61
CA GLY A 92 -7.01 -2.17 20.26
C GLY A 92 -7.68 -1.00 19.50
N VAL A 93 -7.55 -0.99 18.17
CA VAL A 93 -8.09 0.05 17.29
C VAL A 93 -9.35 -0.45 16.61
N GLU A 94 -10.49 0.10 16.99
CA GLU A 94 -11.79 -0.26 16.40
C GLU A 94 -11.93 0.29 14.98
N ARG A 95 -11.55 1.55 14.77
CA ARG A 95 -11.64 2.26 13.48
C ARG A 95 -10.39 3.06 13.19
N ALA A 96 -10.00 3.13 11.90
CA ALA A 96 -8.84 3.87 11.45
C ALA A 96 -9.03 4.45 10.04
N HIS A 97 -8.28 5.50 9.70
CA HIS A 97 -7.98 5.80 8.31
C HIS A 97 -7.04 4.72 7.75
N LEU A 98 -7.15 4.42 6.48
CA LEU A 98 -6.28 3.46 5.80
C LEU A 98 -5.61 4.12 4.60
N LEU A 99 -4.28 4.14 4.59
CA LEU A 99 -3.47 4.64 3.47
C LEU A 99 -2.62 3.51 2.91
N GLY A 100 -2.88 3.12 1.68
CA GLY A 100 -2.09 2.15 0.94
C GLY A 100 -1.35 2.78 -0.25
N PHE A 101 -0.11 2.36 -0.48
CA PHE A 101 0.68 2.79 -1.63
C PHE A 101 0.99 1.61 -2.56
N SER A 102 0.71 1.72 -3.87
CA SER A 102 1.01 0.72 -4.90
C SER A 102 0.45 -0.67 -4.54
N MET A 103 1.27 -1.67 -4.24
CA MET A 103 0.81 -2.96 -3.70
C MET A 103 -0.08 -2.76 -2.47
N GLY A 104 0.31 -1.88 -1.57
CA GLY A 104 -0.48 -1.54 -0.38
C GLY A 104 -1.83 -0.91 -0.72
N ALA A 105 -1.93 -0.17 -1.83
CA ALA A 105 -3.21 0.36 -2.31
C ALA A 105 -4.16 -0.75 -2.79
N HIS A 106 -3.65 -1.78 -3.46
CA HIS A 106 -4.44 -2.97 -3.80
C HIS A 106 -4.92 -3.72 -2.56
N ILE A 107 -4.07 -3.84 -1.52
CA ILE A 107 -4.45 -4.43 -0.23
C ILE A 107 -5.53 -3.58 0.43
N ALA A 108 -5.37 -2.26 0.43
CA ALA A 108 -6.32 -1.32 1.03
C ALA A 108 -7.68 -1.32 0.32
N LEU A 109 -7.72 -1.42 -1.02
CA LEU A 109 -8.95 -1.59 -1.78
C LEU A 109 -9.67 -2.88 -1.40
N THR A 110 -8.92 -4.00 -1.32
CA THR A 110 -9.48 -5.29 -0.90
C THR A 110 -10.02 -5.23 0.53
N ALA A 111 -9.27 -4.61 1.45
CA ALA A 111 -9.73 -4.40 2.83
C ALA A 111 -11.02 -3.56 2.86
N ALA A 112 -11.10 -2.49 2.06
CA ALA A 112 -12.26 -1.59 2.06
C ALA A 112 -13.53 -2.22 1.48
N MET A 113 -13.41 -3.17 0.55
CA MET A 113 -14.56 -3.94 0.05
C MET A 113 -15.18 -4.84 1.14
N ASN A 114 -14.39 -5.22 2.16
CA ASN A 114 -14.77 -6.15 3.22
C ASN A 114 -14.72 -5.53 4.63
N ASP A 115 -14.70 -4.20 4.75
CA ASP A 115 -14.30 -3.49 5.98
C ASP A 115 -15.29 -3.57 7.14
N GLY A 116 -16.52 -3.95 6.89
CA GLY A 116 -17.55 -4.02 7.93
C GLY A 116 -17.78 -2.72 8.70
N GLY A 117 -17.26 -1.59 8.26
CA GLY A 117 -17.40 -0.29 8.91
C GLY A 117 -16.18 0.18 9.71
N ARG A 118 -15.04 -0.49 9.58
CA ARG A 118 -13.83 -0.22 10.37
C ARG A 118 -12.90 0.84 9.76
N ILE A 119 -13.08 1.16 8.47
CA ILE A 119 -12.30 2.19 7.77
C ILE A 119 -13.07 3.51 7.80
N ASP A 120 -12.47 4.57 8.33
CA ASP A 120 -13.05 5.93 8.34
C ASP A 120 -12.89 6.60 6.98
N HIS A 121 -11.66 6.69 6.48
CA HIS A 121 -11.31 7.20 5.16
C HIS A 121 -10.31 6.26 4.51
N LEU A 122 -10.45 6.06 3.22
CA LEU A 122 -9.53 5.28 2.41
C LEU A 122 -8.69 6.20 1.52
N VAL A 123 -7.38 6.05 1.56
CA VAL A 123 -6.47 6.68 0.60
C VAL A 123 -5.71 5.60 -0.14
N VAL A 124 -5.82 5.61 -1.47
CA VAL A 124 -5.09 4.70 -2.36
C VAL A 124 -4.19 5.51 -3.27
N ALA A 125 -2.89 5.31 -3.10
CA ALA A 125 -1.86 6.10 -3.77
C ALA A 125 -0.97 5.23 -4.66
N GLY A 126 -0.49 5.80 -5.79
CA GLY A 126 0.30 5.06 -6.77
C GLY A 126 -0.51 4.00 -7.53
N VAL A 127 -1.82 4.18 -7.61
CA VAL A 127 -2.76 3.40 -8.42
C VAL A 127 -3.74 4.34 -9.12
N GLY A 128 -4.27 3.91 -10.27
CA GLY A 128 -5.20 4.72 -11.06
C GLY A 128 -5.88 3.89 -12.14
N GLY A 129 -6.21 4.49 -13.27
CA GLY A 129 -6.99 3.85 -14.34
C GLY A 129 -6.36 2.58 -14.91
N LYS A 130 -5.03 2.45 -14.85
CA LYS A 130 -4.33 1.25 -15.33
C LYS A 130 -4.63 -0.03 -14.55
N ILE A 131 -5.23 0.07 -13.37
CA ILE A 131 -5.68 -1.11 -12.62
C ILE A 131 -6.68 -1.99 -13.42
N PHE A 132 -7.36 -1.40 -14.40
CA PHE A 132 -8.34 -2.07 -15.27
C PHE A 132 -7.75 -2.54 -16.61
N GLU A 133 -6.50 -2.19 -16.89
CA GLU A 133 -5.81 -2.64 -18.09
C GLU A 133 -5.21 -4.04 -17.88
N PRO A 134 -4.98 -4.80 -18.95
CA PRO A 134 -4.22 -6.04 -18.85
C PRO A 134 -2.88 -5.78 -18.17
N GLY A 135 -2.59 -6.56 -17.15
CA GLY A 135 -1.31 -6.48 -16.44
C GLY A 135 -0.13 -6.87 -17.33
N ARG A 136 1.08 -6.74 -16.78
CA ARG A 136 2.29 -7.29 -17.40
C ARG A 136 2.16 -8.80 -17.59
N GLU A 137 3.05 -9.35 -18.42
CA GLU A 137 3.16 -10.80 -18.58
C GLU A 137 3.20 -11.48 -17.21
N PRO A 138 2.35 -12.51 -16.99
CA PRO A 138 2.35 -13.27 -15.75
C PRO A 138 3.76 -13.72 -15.38
N ASP A 139 4.09 -13.68 -14.09
CA ASP A 139 5.37 -14.12 -13.56
C ASP A 139 6.59 -13.22 -13.88
N SER A 140 6.43 -12.15 -14.66
CA SER A 140 7.58 -11.29 -15.05
C SER A 140 8.29 -10.66 -13.85
N MET A 141 7.55 -10.21 -12.84
CA MET A 141 8.12 -9.64 -11.62
C MET A 141 8.85 -10.70 -10.78
N ALA A 142 8.27 -11.90 -10.66
CA ALA A 142 8.91 -12.99 -9.93
C ALA A 142 10.22 -13.41 -10.60
N LYS A 143 10.22 -13.58 -11.92
CA LYS A 143 11.45 -13.88 -12.68
C LYS A 143 12.52 -12.80 -12.48
N ALA A 144 12.13 -11.53 -12.44
CA ALA A 144 13.07 -10.44 -12.15
C ALA A 144 13.67 -10.54 -10.74
N MET A 145 12.89 -10.93 -9.73
CA MET A 145 13.39 -11.14 -8.36
C MET A 145 14.32 -12.36 -8.27
N GLU A 146 14.06 -13.41 -9.05
CA GLU A 146 14.83 -14.66 -9.08
C GLU A 146 16.09 -14.60 -9.96
N ALA A 147 16.18 -13.63 -10.88
CA ALA A 147 17.33 -13.48 -11.79
C ALA A 147 18.66 -13.48 -11.02
N ALA A 148 19.69 -14.11 -11.55
CA ALA A 148 21.00 -14.18 -10.89
C ALA A 148 21.65 -12.79 -10.78
N SER A 149 21.47 -11.93 -11.81
CA SER A 149 21.94 -10.56 -11.84
C SER A 149 20.84 -9.60 -12.33
N PRO A 150 20.77 -8.36 -11.81
CA PRO A 150 19.93 -7.31 -12.40
C PRO A 150 20.20 -7.06 -13.89
N ASP A 151 21.40 -7.39 -14.38
CA ASP A 151 21.78 -7.18 -15.78
C ASP A 151 21.09 -8.12 -16.76
N GLU A 152 20.55 -9.24 -16.27
CA GLU A 152 19.74 -10.17 -17.05
C GLU A 152 18.30 -9.66 -17.29
N ILE A 153 17.89 -8.59 -16.59
CA ILE A 153 16.54 -8.05 -16.64
C ILE A 153 16.47 -7.00 -17.76
N GLY A 154 15.79 -7.33 -18.85
CA GLY A 154 15.64 -6.44 -20.00
C GLY A 154 14.62 -5.30 -19.80
N ASP A 155 13.60 -5.48 -18.97
CA ASP A 155 12.60 -4.43 -18.67
C ASP A 155 13.15 -3.43 -17.65
N PRO A 156 13.30 -2.14 -17.99
CA PRO A 156 13.90 -1.14 -17.08
C PRO A 156 13.15 -0.98 -15.76
N MET A 157 11.81 -1.14 -15.75
CA MET A 157 11.02 -1.00 -14.55
C MET A 157 11.21 -2.22 -13.63
N LEU A 158 11.17 -3.44 -14.16
CA LEU A 158 11.47 -4.66 -13.41
C LEU A 158 12.90 -4.61 -12.83
N LYS A 159 13.84 -4.10 -13.63
CA LYS A 159 15.23 -3.87 -13.18
C LYS A 159 15.28 -2.87 -12.02
N SER A 160 14.50 -1.79 -12.08
CA SER A 160 14.43 -0.81 -10.99
C SER A 160 13.87 -1.41 -9.69
N PHE A 161 12.81 -2.21 -9.77
CA PHE A 161 12.27 -2.93 -8.60
C PHE A 161 13.28 -3.91 -8.01
N ARG A 162 14.04 -4.60 -8.87
CA ARG A 162 15.08 -5.52 -8.42
C ARG A 162 16.23 -4.79 -7.73
N HIS A 163 16.72 -3.69 -8.30
CA HIS A 163 17.75 -2.86 -7.66
C HIS A 163 17.27 -2.35 -6.30
N PHE A 164 16.05 -1.85 -6.23
CA PHE A 164 15.50 -1.37 -4.97
C PHE A 164 15.40 -2.50 -3.92
N ALA A 165 14.97 -3.70 -4.31
CA ALA A 165 14.94 -4.86 -3.41
C ALA A 165 16.34 -5.23 -2.90
N ASP A 166 17.35 -5.21 -3.78
CA ASP A 166 18.74 -5.52 -3.42
C ASP A 166 19.31 -4.46 -2.46
N GLU A 167 19.06 -3.17 -2.70
CA GLU A 167 19.48 -2.06 -1.82
C GLU A 167 18.87 -2.18 -0.43
N GLN A 168 17.60 -2.58 -0.35
CA GLN A 168 16.89 -2.78 0.92
C GLN A 168 17.21 -4.13 1.57
N LYS A 169 18.00 -4.99 0.92
CA LYS A 169 18.32 -6.36 1.38
C LYS A 169 17.07 -7.21 1.62
N GLU A 170 16.04 -7.00 0.81
CA GLU A 170 14.81 -7.77 0.89
C GLU A 170 15.04 -9.23 0.45
N ASP A 171 14.25 -10.15 0.99
CA ASP A 171 14.26 -11.56 0.57
C ASP A 171 13.60 -11.68 -0.81
N ARG A 172 14.44 -11.80 -1.85
CA ARG A 172 13.99 -11.85 -3.24
C ARG A 172 13.08 -13.05 -3.55
N LEU A 173 13.29 -14.19 -2.89
CA LEU A 173 12.44 -15.37 -3.08
C LEU A 173 11.07 -15.16 -2.44
N ALA A 174 11.00 -14.49 -1.29
CA ALA A 174 9.74 -14.07 -0.70
C ALA A 174 9.02 -13.04 -1.56
N LEU A 175 9.75 -12.09 -2.17
CA LEU A 175 9.19 -11.13 -3.13
C LEU A 175 8.67 -11.82 -4.40
N ALA A 176 9.40 -12.80 -4.93
CA ALA A 176 8.96 -13.61 -6.06
C ALA A 176 7.66 -14.37 -5.71
N ALA A 177 7.62 -15.03 -4.56
CA ALA A 177 6.41 -15.69 -4.06
C ALA A 177 5.25 -14.71 -3.88
N CYS A 178 5.50 -13.52 -3.32
CA CYS A 178 4.49 -12.46 -3.18
C CYS A 178 3.92 -12.02 -4.54
N SER A 179 4.79 -11.89 -5.56
CA SER A 179 4.32 -11.49 -6.88
C SER A 179 3.46 -12.55 -7.59
N ARG A 180 3.65 -13.83 -7.25
CA ARG A 180 2.84 -14.98 -7.72
C ARG A 180 1.60 -15.25 -6.87
N GLY A 181 1.47 -14.59 -5.73
CA GLY A 181 0.35 -14.81 -4.81
C GLY A 181 -1.00 -14.63 -5.50
N PRO A 182 -2.03 -15.38 -5.08
CA PRO A 182 -3.38 -15.27 -5.61
C PRO A 182 -3.91 -13.86 -5.50
N ARG A 183 -4.61 -13.39 -6.52
CA ARG A 183 -5.21 -12.05 -6.57
C ARG A 183 -6.59 -12.12 -7.18
N SER A 184 -7.58 -11.66 -6.44
CA SER A 184 -8.89 -11.40 -7.02
C SER A 184 -8.77 -10.23 -8.01
N THR A 185 -9.39 -10.36 -9.17
CA THR A 185 -9.45 -9.26 -10.14
C THR A 185 -10.29 -8.13 -9.56
N LEU A 186 -9.70 -6.94 -9.45
CA LEU A 186 -10.43 -5.74 -9.08
C LEU A 186 -11.22 -5.25 -10.29
N THR A 187 -12.51 -5.56 -10.33
CA THR A 187 -13.43 -5.06 -11.35
C THR A 187 -14.10 -3.77 -10.90
N ARG A 188 -14.61 -2.97 -11.85
CA ARG A 188 -15.40 -1.77 -11.53
C ARG A 188 -16.60 -2.11 -10.65
N ASP A 189 -17.27 -3.22 -10.93
CA ASP A 189 -18.45 -3.68 -10.17
C ASP A 189 -18.08 -4.05 -8.73
N ALA A 190 -16.93 -4.72 -8.52
CA ALA A 190 -16.47 -5.06 -7.18
C ALA A 190 -16.18 -3.80 -6.34
N LEU A 191 -15.61 -2.75 -6.96
CA LEU A 191 -15.31 -1.49 -6.29
C LEU A 191 -16.55 -0.70 -5.87
N LEU A 192 -17.73 -0.99 -6.45
CA LEU A 192 -19.00 -0.42 -5.98
C LEU A 192 -19.34 -0.83 -4.54
N ALA A 193 -18.72 -1.87 -3.99
CA ALA A 193 -18.89 -2.26 -2.58
C ALA A 193 -18.23 -1.27 -1.60
N ILE A 194 -17.27 -0.46 -2.04
CA ILE A 194 -16.59 0.52 -1.18
C ILE A 194 -17.56 1.65 -0.86
N ARG A 195 -17.87 1.82 0.43
CA ARG A 195 -18.81 2.83 0.94
C ARG A 195 -18.13 3.89 1.80
N ARG A 196 -16.80 3.93 1.78
CA ARG A 196 -16.01 4.88 2.58
C ARG A 196 -15.59 6.08 1.73
N PRO A 197 -15.51 7.28 2.30
CA PRO A 197 -14.85 8.38 1.62
C PRO A 197 -13.48 7.91 1.13
N THR A 198 -13.24 8.07 -0.17
CA THR A 198 -12.04 7.53 -0.82
C THR A 198 -11.31 8.59 -1.60
N LEU A 199 -10.00 8.66 -1.42
CA LEU A 199 -9.09 9.51 -2.20
C LEU A 199 -8.14 8.65 -3.02
N VAL A 200 -8.10 8.87 -4.33
CA VAL A 200 -7.17 8.24 -5.25
C VAL A 200 -6.10 9.25 -5.64
N ILE A 201 -4.83 8.93 -5.42
CA ILE A 201 -3.71 9.84 -5.69
C ILE A 201 -2.67 9.16 -6.56
N ALA A 202 -2.24 9.85 -7.63
CA ALA A 202 -1.12 9.39 -8.46
C ALA A 202 -0.27 10.56 -8.93
N GLY A 203 1.00 10.29 -9.23
CA GLY A 203 1.89 11.27 -9.86
C GLY A 203 1.51 11.53 -11.31
N ALA A 204 1.69 12.77 -11.78
CA ALA A 204 1.39 13.14 -13.16
C ALA A 204 2.21 12.34 -14.20
N ARG A 205 3.36 11.81 -13.80
CA ARG A 205 4.25 10.97 -14.63
C ARG A 205 4.29 9.51 -14.17
N ASP A 206 3.37 9.09 -13.31
CA ASP A 206 3.28 7.71 -12.84
C ASP A 206 2.73 6.79 -13.94
N GLN A 207 3.66 6.15 -14.65
CA GLN A 207 3.31 5.23 -15.73
C GLN A 207 2.78 3.87 -15.24
N LEU A 208 2.94 3.54 -13.95
CA LEU A 208 2.37 2.34 -13.35
C LEU A 208 0.90 2.52 -13.00
N ALA A 209 0.58 3.64 -12.37
CA ALA A 209 -0.78 3.95 -11.95
C ALA A 209 -1.67 4.40 -13.11
N GLY A 210 -1.13 5.22 -14.01
CA GLY A 210 -1.94 6.00 -14.93
C GLY A 210 -2.77 7.07 -14.21
N PRO A 211 -3.71 7.75 -14.90
CA PRO A 211 -4.53 8.80 -14.32
C PRO A 211 -5.37 8.29 -13.14
N PRO A 212 -5.35 8.97 -11.96
CA PRO A 212 -6.11 8.53 -10.78
C PRO A 212 -7.62 8.63 -10.99
N GLN A 213 -8.09 9.51 -11.87
CA GLN A 213 -9.52 9.70 -12.17
C GLN A 213 -10.18 8.40 -12.63
N GLY A 214 -9.50 7.60 -13.48
CA GLY A 214 -10.06 6.36 -14.00
C GLY A 214 -10.42 5.32 -12.92
N LEU A 215 -9.70 5.32 -11.78
CA LEU A 215 -10.04 4.50 -10.62
C LEU A 215 -11.08 5.20 -9.74
N ALA A 216 -10.97 6.50 -9.52
CA ALA A 216 -11.93 7.25 -8.72
C ALA A 216 -13.36 7.14 -9.29
N ASP A 217 -13.52 7.19 -10.61
CA ASP A 217 -14.83 7.03 -11.29
C ASP A 217 -15.49 5.66 -11.03
N ALA A 218 -14.72 4.66 -10.62
CA ALA A 218 -15.23 3.33 -10.30
C ALA A 218 -15.64 3.16 -8.83
N ILE A 219 -15.32 4.11 -7.97
CA ILE A 219 -15.59 4.04 -6.52
C ILE A 219 -16.61 5.13 -6.17
N PRO A 220 -17.78 4.79 -5.59
CA PRO A 220 -18.81 5.77 -5.27
C PRO A 220 -18.29 6.92 -4.40
N GLY A 221 -18.41 8.16 -4.89
CA GLY A 221 -18.02 9.37 -4.16
C GLY A 221 -16.51 9.58 -4.00
N ALA A 222 -15.67 8.79 -4.67
CA ALA A 222 -14.23 8.98 -4.58
C ALA A 222 -13.77 10.27 -5.26
N LYS A 223 -12.67 10.82 -4.72
CA LYS A 223 -11.97 12.00 -5.27
C LYS A 223 -10.65 11.57 -5.89
N ALA A 224 -10.17 12.32 -6.87
CA ALA A 224 -8.89 12.07 -7.52
C ALA A 224 -7.97 13.28 -7.39
N VAL A 225 -6.70 13.04 -7.06
CA VAL A 225 -5.65 14.07 -7.01
C VAL A 225 -4.46 13.62 -7.83
N VAL A 226 -3.95 14.53 -8.66
CA VAL A 226 -2.71 14.35 -9.43
C VAL A 226 -1.60 15.16 -8.80
N ILE A 227 -0.47 14.52 -8.47
CA ILE A 227 0.71 15.22 -7.94
C ILE A 227 1.60 15.66 -9.10
N PRO A 228 1.72 16.97 -9.37
CA PRO A 228 2.47 17.48 -10.50
C PRO A 228 3.94 17.07 -10.46
N GLY A 229 4.50 16.77 -11.64
CA GLY A 229 5.93 16.48 -11.79
C GLY A 229 6.45 15.18 -11.17
N CYS A 230 5.61 14.43 -10.47
CA CYS A 230 6.01 13.20 -9.78
C CYS A 230 5.75 11.95 -10.63
N ASP A 231 6.65 10.99 -10.52
CA ASP A 231 6.48 9.60 -10.94
C ASP A 231 6.04 8.73 -9.76
N HIS A 232 6.05 7.41 -9.97
CA HIS A 232 5.59 6.43 -8.98
C HIS A 232 6.34 6.52 -7.64
N PHE A 233 7.64 6.73 -7.66
CA PHE A 233 8.48 6.72 -6.47
C PHE A 233 8.63 8.10 -5.82
N SER A 234 8.83 9.14 -6.63
CA SER A 234 9.08 10.50 -6.14
C SER A 234 7.86 11.13 -5.45
N MET A 235 6.66 10.61 -5.72
CA MET A 235 5.43 11.09 -5.10
C MET A 235 5.41 10.91 -3.58
N ILE A 236 5.99 9.81 -3.05
CA ILE A 236 5.83 9.41 -1.65
C ILE A 236 6.33 10.49 -0.68
N ALA A 237 7.46 11.13 -1.01
CA ALA A 237 8.06 12.18 -0.20
C ALA A 237 7.45 13.57 -0.43
N HIS A 238 6.63 13.73 -1.49
CA HIS A 238 6.19 15.05 -1.94
C HIS A 238 5.23 15.72 -0.94
N GLY A 239 5.49 17.00 -0.62
CA GLY A 239 4.68 17.75 0.35
C GLY A 239 3.20 17.85 -0.02
N LEU A 240 2.89 18.02 -1.32
CA LEU A 240 1.52 18.10 -1.79
C LEU A 240 0.77 16.77 -1.61
N PHE A 241 1.45 15.62 -1.70
CA PHE A 241 0.80 14.33 -1.39
C PHE A 241 0.35 14.30 0.07
N LYS A 242 1.23 14.67 1.01
CA LYS A 242 0.88 14.74 2.44
C LYS A 242 -0.26 15.73 2.69
N ALA A 243 -0.16 16.93 2.12
CA ALA A 243 -1.19 17.95 2.24
C ALA A 243 -2.55 17.43 1.75
N SER A 244 -2.62 16.85 0.54
CA SER A 244 -3.86 16.30 -0.02
C SER A 244 -4.49 15.22 0.88
N VAL A 245 -3.68 14.36 1.51
CA VAL A 245 -4.19 13.33 2.43
C VAL A 245 -4.80 13.98 3.67
N PHE A 246 -4.13 14.96 4.28
CA PHE A 246 -4.65 15.61 5.47
C PHE A 246 -5.86 16.51 5.17
N ASP A 247 -5.84 17.24 4.06
CA ASP A 247 -6.98 18.04 3.60
C ASP A 247 -8.21 17.15 3.36
N PHE A 248 -8.00 15.94 2.83
CA PHE A 248 -9.08 14.97 2.68
C PHE A 248 -9.62 14.47 4.02
N PHE A 249 -8.76 14.18 5.01
CA PHE A 249 -9.19 13.77 6.35
C PHE A 249 -9.92 14.89 7.12
N ASP A 250 -9.57 16.15 6.83
CA ASP A 250 -10.17 17.34 7.43
C ASP A 250 -11.46 17.79 6.69
N GLY A 251 -11.85 17.09 5.60
CA GLY A 251 -13.05 17.38 4.81
C GLY A 251 -12.92 18.57 3.84
N TRP A 252 -11.70 19.03 3.54
CA TRP A 252 -11.46 20.15 2.61
C TRP A 252 -11.49 19.75 1.12
N LEU A 253 -11.40 18.46 0.82
CA LEU A 253 -11.50 17.90 -0.52
C LEU A 253 -12.91 17.30 -0.74
N GLU A 254 -13.95 18.12 -0.59
CA GLU A 254 -15.33 17.72 -0.90
C GLU A 254 -15.69 17.85 -2.39
#